data_5e243b6a5de767c49461257bc6c69696
#
_entry.id   5e243b6a5de767c49461257bc6c69696
#
_cell.length_a   1.000
_cell.length_b   1.000
_cell.length_c   1.000
_cell.angle_alpha   90.00
_cell.angle_beta   90.00
_cell.angle_gamma   90.00
#
_symmetry.space_group_name_H-M   'P 1'
#
loop_
_entity.id
_entity.type
_entity.pdbx_description
1 polymer ?
#
loop_
_entity_poly.entity_id
_entity_poly.type
_entity_poly.pdbx_seq_one_letter_code
_entity_poly.pdbx_strand_id
1 'polypeptide(L)'
;ALLEAVVARVPPPAGDAGAPLRALLFDAHLDPFRGVVCLLRVVDGELQQGDRLQSAATGETFEALEVGLLTPEASPTPRLQCGQVGYVITGMKHTSRARVGDTWRRAGPGAEDLEPLPGFSPAKSVCFGGLFPVDSSDYEGLADAVQRLALNDPSVEVHKEVSQALGSGFRIGYLGPLHMEVFQQRLQDEHGEAVVATAPFVPVAVESSKRGREDILSPAAFPHNTRGLTVLEPTMLATLMCPEDKVGGIIALCHERRGEQVEHRALPGARTLMRFELPAAELARDFIDQVKSRSSGYASFDYEPHGERPADLARLDILVNGESVDALARVVHKNEARAAGKRMVARLKEVMARQQFEVQLQAAVGSKIVARETIKSFRKNVLAKCYGGDVTRKRKLLEKQKEGKKRMRRIGKIDVPSDALHRVLADR
;
A
#
# COMPACT_ATOMS: atom_id res chain seq x y z
N ALA A 1 -36.22 -28.17 4.70
CA ALA A 1 -36.85 -26.93 4.20
C ALA A 1 -35.85 -25.98 3.50
N LEU A 2 -34.79 -25.44 4.18
CA LEU A 2 -33.86 -24.49 3.54
C LEU A 2 -32.98 -25.18 2.48
N LEU A 3 -32.32 -26.28 2.81
CA LEU A 3 -31.47 -27.04 1.88
C LEU A 3 -32.26 -27.58 0.68
N GLU A 4 -33.45 -28.07 0.91
CA GLU A 4 -34.37 -28.51 -0.16
C GLU A 4 -34.77 -27.36 -1.08
N ALA A 5 -35.00 -26.16 -0.51
CA ALA A 5 -35.30 -24.95 -1.29
C ALA A 5 -34.09 -24.51 -2.13
N VAL A 6 -32.86 -24.62 -1.60
CA VAL A 6 -31.63 -24.36 -2.35
C VAL A 6 -31.51 -25.31 -3.54
N VAL A 7 -31.65 -26.61 -3.30
CA VAL A 7 -31.56 -27.62 -4.37
C VAL A 7 -32.64 -27.43 -5.44
N ALA A 8 -33.86 -27.03 -5.04
CA ALA A 8 -34.98 -26.87 -5.97
C ALA A 8 -34.97 -25.53 -6.74
N ARG A 9 -34.36 -24.46 -6.19
CA ARG A 9 -34.51 -23.10 -6.74
C ARG A 9 -33.21 -22.49 -7.28
N VAL A 10 -32.05 -22.93 -6.81
CA VAL A 10 -30.77 -22.42 -7.32
C VAL A 10 -30.46 -23.14 -8.63
N PRO A 11 -30.29 -22.44 -9.76
CA PRO A 11 -29.96 -23.07 -11.02
C PRO A 11 -28.58 -23.73 -10.95
N PRO A 12 -28.33 -24.81 -11.71
CA PRO A 12 -27.02 -25.40 -11.85
C PRO A 12 -26.03 -24.38 -12.47
N PRO A 13 -24.72 -24.62 -12.34
CA PRO A 13 -23.72 -23.78 -13.03
C PRO A 13 -24.00 -23.72 -14.52
N ALA A 14 -23.97 -22.50 -15.08
CA ALA A 14 -24.09 -22.30 -16.51
C ALA A 14 -22.80 -22.74 -17.21
N GLY A 15 -22.92 -23.40 -18.38
CA GLY A 15 -21.78 -23.80 -19.20
C GLY A 15 -22.19 -24.93 -20.17
N ASP A 16 -21.37 -25.20 -21.17
CA ASP A 16 -21.58 -26.24 -22.16
C ASP A 16 -20.51 -27.34 -22.00
N ALA A 17 -20.93 -28.51 -21.57
CA ALA A 17 -20.05 -29.67 -21.41
C ALA A 17 -19.50 -30.22 -22.74
N GLY A 18 -20.16 -29.94 -23.87
CA GLY A 18 -19.72 -30.33 -25.21
C GLY A 18 -18.84 -29.33 -25.92
N ALA A 19 -18.69 -28.12 -25.35
CA ALA A 19 -17.84 -27.09 -25.90
C ALA A 19 -16.33 -27.32 -25.62
N PRO A 20 -15.43 -26.64 -26.33
CA PRO A 20 -14.03 -26.63 -25.98
C PRO A 20 -13.77 -26.12 -24.56
N LEU A 21 -12.72 -26.65 -23.91
CA LEU A 21 -12.36 -26.27 -22.54
C LEU A 21 -12.13 -24.77 -22.39
N ARG A 22 -12.86 -24.15 -21.47
CA ARG A 22 -12.57 -22.86 -20.86
C ARG A 22 -12.63 -22.98 -19.35
N ALA A 23 -11.49 -22.79 -18.69
CA ALA A 23 -11.39 -22.84 -17.24
C ALA A 23 -10.87 -21.49 -16.71
N LEU A 24 -11.49 -20.99 -15.67
CA LEU A 24 -11.09 -19.77 -14.98
C LEU A 24 -10.11 -20.10 -13.87
N LEU A 25 -8.92 -19.53 -13.92
CA LEU A 25 -7.97 -19.56 -12.81
C LEU A 25 -8.35 -18.48 -11.80
N PHE A 26 -8.85 -18.85 -10.64
CA PHE A 26 -9.29 -17.87 -9.63
C PHE A 26 -8.37 -17.77 -8.40
N ASP A 27 -7.46 -18.75 -8.21
CA ASP A 27 -6.44 -18.69 -7.15
C ASP A 27 -5.25 -19.59 -7.51
N ALA A 28 -4.07 -19.28 -6.94
CA ALA A 28 -2.87 -20.10 -7.07
C ALA A 28 -1.95 -19.92 -5.86
N HIS A 29 -1.43 -21.01 -5.33
CA HIS A 29 -0.46 -20.98 -4.24
C HIS A 29 0.71 -21.94 -4.50
N LEU A 30 1.84 -21.65 -3.85
CA LEU A 30 3.03 -22.49 -3.95
C LEU A 30 3.00 -23.55 -2.84
N ASP A 31 2.95 -24.81 -3.24
CA ASP A 31 3.18 -25.95 -2.34
C ASP A 31 4.68 -26.32 -2.41
N PRO A 32 5.38 -26.48 -1.26
CA PRO A 32 6.80 -26.79 -1.23
C PRO A 32 7.20 -28.09 -1.94
N PHE A 33 6.27 -29.05 -2.06
CA PHE A 33 6.52 -30.38 -2.60
C PHE A 33 5.94 -30.58 -4.00
N ARG A 34 4.81 -29.92 -4.30
CA ARG A 34 4.04 -30.07 -5.54
C ARG A 34 4.28 -28.95 -6.55
N GLY A 35 4.93 -27.85 -6.14
CA GLY A 35 5.05 -26.65 -6.94
C GLY A 35 3.78 -25.80 -6.90
N VAL A 36 3.47 -25.09 -7.97
CA VAL A 36 2.27 -24.23 -8.01
C VAL A 36 1.02 -25.08 -8.17
N VAL A 37 0.13 -24.98 -7.19
CA VAL A 37 -1.23 -25.55 -7.21
C VAL A 37 -2.17 -24.44 -7.68
N CYS A 38 -2.84 -24.67 -8.81
CA CYS A 38 -3.78 -23.74 -9.42
C CYS A 38 -5.21 -24.16 -9.11
N LEU A 39 -6.02 -23.24 -8.61
CA LEU A 39 -7.45 -23.49 -8.38
C LEU A 39 -8.25 -22.98 -9.57
N LEU A 40 -8.98 -23.89 -10.20
CA LEU A 40 -9.70 -23.63 -11.43
C LEU A 40 -11.20 -23.91 -11.28
N ARG A 41 -12.01 -23.09 -11.95
CA ARG A 41 -13.40 -23.39 -12.25
C ARG A 41 -13.51 -23.75 -13.73
N VAL A 42 -13.93 -24.96 -14.04
CA VAL A 42 -14.26 -25.33 -15.42
C VAL A 42 -15.60 -24.71 -15.79
N VAL A 43 -15.59 -23.79 -16.74
CA VAL A 43 -16.81 -23.10 -17.22
C VAL A 43 -17.43 -23.89 -18.36
N ASP A 44 -16.65 -24.28 -19.38
CA ASP A 44 -17.09 -25.11 -20.49
C ASP A 44 -16.14 -26.29 -20.70
N GLY A 45 -16.68 -27.34 -21.30
CA GLY A 45 -15.93 -28.54 -21.61
C GLY A 45 -15.52 -29.37 -20.40
N GLU A 46 -14.42 -30.05 -20.50
CA GLU A 46 -13.80 -30.83 -19.43
C GLU A 46 -12.27 -30.71 -19.44
N LEU A 47 -11.66 -30.83 -18.26
CA LEU A 47 -10.23 -30.86 -18.06
C LEU A 47 -9.80 -32.20 -17.53
N GLN A 48 -8.85 -32.87 -18.21
CA GLN A 48 -8.33 -34.19 -17.84
C GLN A 48 -6.87 -34.13 -17.43
N GLN A 49 -6.44 -35.06 -16.61
CA GLN A 49 -5.03 -35.30 -16.35
C GLN A 49 -4.28 -35.60 -17.66
N GLY A 50 -3.11 -35.02 -17.86
CA GLY A 50 -2.33 -35.12 -19.09
C GLY A 50 -2.71 -34.13 -20.18
N ASP A 51 -3.76 -33.33 -20.01
CA ASP A 51 -4.12 -32.29 -20.97
C ASP A 51 -3.03 -31.23 -21.06
N ARG A 52 -2.74 -30.80 -22.27
CA ARG A 52 -1.90 -29.65 -22.51
C ARG A 52 -2.72 -28.38 -22.51
N LEU A 53 -2.48 -27.55 -21.51
CA LEU A 53 -3.23 -26.32 -21.26
C LEU A 53 -2.47 -25.10 -21.81
N GLN A 54 -3.19 -24.08 -22.21
CA GLN A 54 -2.64 -22.81 -22.64
C GLN A 54 -3.33 -21.67 -21.87
N SER A 55 -2.52 -20.76 -21.32
CA SER A 55 -2.98 -19.47 -20.77
C SER A 55 -3.42 -18.55 -21.91
N ALA A 56 -4.63 -17.99 -21.81
CA ALA A 56 -5.08 -17.00 -22.79
C ALA A 56 -4.38 -15.67 -22.64
N ALA A 57 -3.97 -15.30 -21.42
CA ALA A 57 -3.33 -14.02 -21.13
C ALA A 57 -1.84 -13.99 -21.56
N THR A 58 -1.12 -15.11 -21.45
CA THR A 58 0.34 -15.15 -21.72
C THR A 58 0.71 -15.96 -22.94
N GLY A 59 -0.18 -16.82 -23.44
CA GLY A 59 0.09 -17.79 -24.49
C GLY A 59 0.96 -18.98 -24.07
N GLU A 60 1.42 -19.00 -22.81
CA GLU A 60 2.25 -20.09 -22.28
C GLU A 60 1.47 -21.39 -22.19
N THR A 61 2.18 -22.51 -22.37
CA THR A 61 1.57 -23.86 -22.32
C THR A 61 2.12 -24.65 -21.14
N PHE A 62 1.26 -25.42 -20.49
CA PHE A 62 1.54 -26.28 -19.35
C PHE A 62 0.87 -27.65 -19.54
N GLU A 63 1.36 -28.65 -18.84
CA GLU A 63 0.73 -29.96 -18.76
C GLU A 63 -0.01 -30.11 -17.42
N ALA A 64 -1.22 -30.62 -17.44
CA ALA A 64 -1.99 -30.95 -16.24
C ALA A 64 -1.47 -32.26 -15.64
N LEU A 65 -0.45 -32.18 -14.79
CA LEU A 65 0.21 -33.35 -14.18
C LEU A 65 -0.71 -34.08 -13.22
N GLU A 66 -1.50 -33.34 -12.45
CA GLU A 66 -2.52 -33.85 -11.54
C GLU A 66 -3.73 -32.92 -11.58
N VAL A 67 -4.90 -33.52 -11.52
CA VAL A 67 -6.20 -32.85 -11.45
C VAL A 67 -6.99 -33.43 -10.28
N GLY A 68 -7.71 -32.59 -9.52
CA GLY A 68 -8.47 -33.10 -8.38
C GLY A 68 -9.48 -32.13 -7.78
N LEU A 69 -10.18 -32.60 -6.76
CA LEU A 69 -11.16 -31.85 -5.99
C LEU A 69 -10.63 -31.62 -4.56
N LEU A 70 -11.15 -30.60 -3.90
CA LEU A 70 -10.90 -30.31 -2.49
C LEU A 70 -12.15 -30.65 -1.68
N THR A 71 -12.08 -31.71 -0.81
CA THR A 71 -13.24 -32.21 -0.04
C THR A 71 -12.91 -32.64 1.41
N PRO A 72 -12.47 -31.82 2.35
CA PRO A 72 -11.68 -30.60 2.23
C PRO A 72 -10.25 -30.85 1.75
N GLU A 73 -9.76 -32.10 1.96
CA GLU A 73 -8.43 -32.52 1.52
C GLU A 73 -8.35 -32.66 0.00
N ALA A 74 -7.15 -32.48 -0.55
CA ALA A 74 -6.90 -32.66 -1.98
C ALA A 74 -7.13 -34.16 -2.36
N SER A 75 -8.08 -34.40 -3.27
CA SER A 75 -8.44 -35.73 -3.76
C SER A 75 -8.25 -35.78 -5.28
N PRO A 76 -7.22 -36.47 -5.78
CA PRO A 76 -7.00 -36.62 -7.22
C PRO A 76 -8.18 -37.26 -7.91
N THR A 77 -8.53 -36.72 -9.09
CA THR A 77 -9.59 -37.24 -9.96
C THR A 77 -9.12 -37.33 -11.41
N PRO A 78 -9.63 -38.22 -12.23
CA PRO A 78 -9.18 -38.31 -13.61
C PRO A 78 -9.55 -37.07 -14.45
N ARG A 79 -10.61 -36.35 -14.06
CA ARG A 79 -11.09 -35.16 -14.79
C ARG A 79 -11.91 -34.24 -13.91
N LEU A 80 -11.99 -32.96 -14.31
CA LEU A 80 -12.95 -31.97 -13.86
C LEU A 80 -13.94 -31.68 -14.98
N GLN A 81 -15.23 -31.74 -14.66
CA GLN A 81 -16.30 -31.50 -15.60
C GLN A 81 -16.79 -30.06 -15.59
N CYS A 82 -17.51 -29.63 -16.63
CA CYS A 82 -18.19 -28.36 -16.70
C CYS A 82 -18.96 -28.04 -15.40
N GLY A 83 -18.74 -26.84 -14.87
CA GLY A 83 -19.34 -26.37 -13.62
C GLY A 83 -18.57 -26.74 -12.35
N GLN A 84 -17.62 -27.66 -12.39
CA GLN A 84 -16.82 -28.03 -11.23
C GLN A 84 -15.70 -27.06 -10.92
N VAL A 85 -15.40 -26.94 -9.64
CA VAL A 85 -14.23 -26.27 -9.09
C VAL A 85 -13.27 -27.34 -8.57
N GLY A 86 -12.01 -27.22 -8.93
CA GLY A 86 -10.98 -28.15 -8.51
C GLY A 86 -9.58 -27.55 -8.59
N TYR A 87 -8.57 -28.35 -8.39
CA TYR A 87 -7.17 -27.96 -8.49
C TYR A 87 -6.46 -28.66 -9.64
N VAL A 88 -5.41 -28.01 -10.12
CA VAL A 88 -4.50 -28.55 -11.14
C VAL A 88 -3.06 -28.26 -10.72
N ILE A 89 -2.21 -29.27 -10.83
CA ILE A 89 -0.77 -29.15 -10.65
C ILE A 89 -0.12 -29.22 -12.03
N THR A 90 0.71 -28.23 -12.36
CA THR A 90 1.32 -28.08 -13.69
C THR A 90 2.84 -28.15 -13.66
N GLY A 91 3.46 -28.33 -12.49
CA GLY A 91 4.93 -28.28 -12.36
C GLY A 91 5.54 -26.89 -12.47
N MET A 92 4.73 -25.82 -12.50
CA MET A 92 5.21 -24.46 -12.41
C MET A 92 5.93 -24.23 -11.08
N LYS A 93 7.03 -23.46 -11.11
CA LYS A 93 7.82 -23.14 -9.91
C LYS A 93 7.48 -21.78 -9.32
N HIS A 94 6.79 -20.92 -10.07
CA HIS A 94 6.49 -19.54 -9.69
C HIS A 94 5.01 -19.23 -9.95
N THR A 95 4.31 -18.73 -8.96
CA THR A 95 2.89 -18.32 -9.06
C THR A 95 2.68 -17.14 -10.01
N SER A 96 3.71 -16.34 -10.28
CA SER A 96 3.65 -15.24 -11.25
C SER A 96 3.27 -15.68 -12.67
N ARG A 97 3.44 -16.97 -13.01
CA ARG A 97 2.99 -17.56 -14.27
C ARG A 97 1.52 -18.00 -14.25
N ALA A 98 0.94 -18.19 -13.06
CA ALA A 98 -0.45 -18.53 -12.84
C ALA A 98 -1.22 -17.24 -12.47
N ARG A 99 -1.54 -16.41 -13.46
CA ARG A 99 -2.22 -15.13 -13.22
C ARG A 99 -3.67 -15.36 -12.84
N VAL A 100 -4.05 -14.94 -11.65
CA VAL A 100 -5.44 -14.98 -11.18
C VAL A 100 -6.33 -14.18 -12.13
N GLY A 101 -7.44 -14.76 -12.54
CA GLY A 101 -8.36 -14.19 -13.54
C GLY A 101 -8.10 -14.65 -14.99
N ASP A 102 -7.02 -15.37 -15.24
CA ASP A 102 -6.72 -15.90 -16.55
C ASP A 102 -7.68 -17.02 -16.98
N THR A 103 -7.90 -17.12 -18.29
CA THR A 103 -8.66 -18.21 -18.89
C THR A 103 -7.69 -19.26 -19.42
N TRP A 104 -7.81 -20.48 -18.92
CA TRP A 104 -7.06 -21.61 -19.40
C TRP A 104 -7.89 -22.44 -20.37
N ARG A 105 -7.30 -22.82 -21.47
CA ARG A 105 -7.90 -23.56 -22.56
C ARG A 105 -7.00 -24.73 -22.97
N ARG A 106 -7.54 -25.73 -23.67
CA ARG A 106 -6.73 -26.83 -24.19
C ARG A 106 -5.84 -26.31 -25.32
N ALA A 107 -4.54 -26.54 -25.25
CA ALA A 107 -3.61 -26.12 -26.29
C ALA A 107 -3.82 -26.92 -27.58
N GLY A 108 -3.87 -26.27 -28.72
CA GLY A 108 -4.05 -26.90 -30.03
C GLY A 108 -4.60 -25.95 -31.08
N PRO A 109 -4.83 -26.43 -32.31
CA PRO A 109 -5.43 -25.63 -33.37
C PRO A 109 -6.79 -25.07 -32.95
N GLY A 110 -7.02 -23.77 -33.17
CA GLY A 110 -8.26 -23.08 -32.77
C GLY A 110 -8.34 -22.67 -31.30
N ALA A 111 -7.33 -22.97 -30.49
CA ALA A 111 -7.29 -22.50 -29.11
C ALA A 111 -7.30 -20.97 -29.04
N GLU A 112 -6.60 -20.28 -29.93
CA GLU A 112 -6.50 -18.82 -29.97
C GLU A 112 -7.82 -18.14 -30.35
N ASP A 113 -8.70 -18.84 -31.04
CA ASP A 113 -10.03 -18.34 -31.44
C ASP A 113 -11.06 -18.34 -30.31
N LEU A 114 -10.75 -19.02 -29.18
CA LEU A 114 -11.63 -19.05 -28.00
C LEU A 114 -11.52 -17.75 -27.22
N GLU A 115 -12.62 -17.03 -27.13
CA GLU A 115 -12.71 -15.79 -26.39
C GLU A 115 -12.46 -16.02 -24.88
N PRO A 116 -11.55 -15.24 -24.25
CA PRO A 116 -11.33 -15.33 -22.81
C PRO A 116 -12.60 -15.02 -22.01
N LEU A 117 -12.70 -15.61 -20.83
CA LEU A 117 -13.83 -15.35 -19.93
C LEU A 117 -13.80 -13.87 -19.48
N PRO A 118 -14.96 -13.18 -19.51
CA PRO A 118 -15.03 -11.78 -19.17
C PRO A 118 -14.87 -11.52 -17.67
N GLY A 119 -14.50 -10.30 -17.31
CA GLY A 119 -14.63 -9.79 -15.95
C GLY A 119 -13.38 -9.86 -15.08
N PHE A 120 -12.26 -10.38 -15.60
CA PHE A 120 -11.01 -10.41 -14.85
C PHE A 120 -9.96 -9.51 -15.47
N SER A 121 -9.42 -8.63 -14.63
CA SER A 121 -8.26 -7.80 -14.97
C SER A 121 -7.11 -8.15 -14.02
N PRO A 122 -5.86 -8.05 -14.45
CA PRO A 122 -4.73 -8.16 -13.54
C PRO A 122 -4.90 -7.20 -12.38
N ALA A 123 -4.71 -7.69 -11.15
CA ALA A 123 -4.71 -6.83 -9.98
C ALA A 123 -3.58 -5.79 -10.14
N LYS A 124 -3.94 -4.51 -9.99
CA LYS A 124 -2.96 -3.41 -10.04
C LYS A 124 -2.74 -2.89 -8.63
N SER A 125 -1.48 -2.64 -8.30
CA SER A 125 -1.13 -2.01 -7.04
C SER A 125 -1.73 -0.61 -6.97
N VAL A 126 -2.51 -0.36 -5.91
CA VAL A 126 -3.15 0.94 -5.64
C VAL A 126 -2.25 1.85 -4.81
N CYS A 127 -1.47 1.28 -3.91
CA CYS A 127 -0.54 2.04 -3.10
C CYS A 127 0.79 1.30 -2.92
N PHE A 128 1.84 2.06 -2.69
CA PHE A 128 3.20 1.56 -2.46
C PHE A 128 3.69 1.95 -1.09
N GLY A 129 4.34 1.01 -0.40
CA GLY A 129 5.02 1.24 0.87
C GLY A 129 6.46 0.77 0.82
N GLY A 130 7.37 1.48 1.47
CA GLY A 130 8.74 1.00 1.68
C GLY A 130 8.78 0.06 2.88
N LEU A 131 9.45 -1.06 2.76
CA LEU A 131 9.76 -1.98 3.85
C LEU A 131 11.27 -2.07 4.03
N PHE A 132 11.72 -1.84 5.24
CA PHE A 132 13.14 -1.85 5.60
C PHE A 132 13.32 -2.73 6.84
N PRO A 133 14.43 -3.46 6.97
CA PRO A 133 14.72 -4.19 8.20
C PRO A 133 14.96 -3.20 9.35
N VAL A 134 14.65 -3.60 10.59
CA VAL A 134 14.95 -2.79 11.78
C VAL A 134 16.46 -2.70 11.98
N ASP A 135 17.19 -3.79 11.76
CA ASP A 135 18.65 -3.83 11.72
C ASP A 135 19.13 -4.08 10.28
N SER A 136 20.11 -3.30 9.82
CA SER A 136 20.64 -3.43 8.46
C SER A 136 21.27 -4.78 8.16
N SER A 137 21.69 -5.53 9.20
CA SER A 137 22.22 -6.90 9.07
C SER A 137 21.18 -7.91 8.63
N ASP A 138 19.88 -7.63 8.85
CA ASP A 138 18.78 -8.56 8.58
C ASP A 138 18.22 -8.43 7.15
N TYR A 139 18.90 -7.65 6.29
CA TYR A 139 18.44 -7.43 4.91
C TYR A 139 18.29 -8.73 4.10
N GLU A 140 19.20 -9.68 4.24
CA GLU A 140 19.13 -10.96 3.49
C GLU A 140 17.93 -11.80 3.95
N GLY A 141 17.69 -11.88 5.27
CA GLY A 141 16.52 -12.56 5.84
C GLY A 141 15.20 -11.92 5.35
N LEU A 142 15.12 -10.60 5.40
CA LEU A 142 13.98 -9.86 4.86
C LEU A 142 13.79 -10.11 3.38
N ALA A 143 14.87 -10.15 2.58
CA ALA A 143 14.79 -10.39 1.15
C ALA A 143 14.19 -11.77 0.83
N ASP A 144 14.63 -12.80 1.53
CA ASP A 144 14.10 -14.15 1.40
C ASP A 144 12.62 -14.24 1.82
N ALA A 145 12.26 -13.61 2.94
CA ALA A 145 10.90 -13.59 3.44
C ALA A 145 9.94 -12.87 2.49
N VAL A 146 10.32 -11.67 2.01
CA VAL A 146 9.54 -10.92 1.01
C VAL A 146 9.37 -11.71 -0.28
N GLN A 147 10.41 -12.37 -0.77
CA GLN A 147 10.32 -13.18 -1.98
C GLN A 147 9.38 -14.38 -1.80
N ARG A 148 9.43 -15.08 -0.65
CA ARG A 148 8.53 -16.20 -0.35
C ARG A 148 7.07 -15.76 -0.25
N LEU A 149 6.79 -14.65 0.41
CA LEU A 149 5.43 -14.11 0.48
C LEU A 149 4.92 -13.66 -0.89
N ALA A 150 5.74 -12.97 -1.68
CA ALA A 150 5.38 -12.53 -3.03
C ALA A 150 5.15 -13.71 -4.00
N LEU A 151 5.79 -14.87 -3.78
CA LEU A 151 5.49 -16.08 -4.54
C LEU A 151 4.06 -16.60 -4.31
N ASN A 152 3.51 -16.35 -3.13
CA ASN A 152 2.16 -16.76 -2.75
C ASN A 152 1.10 -15.67 -2.99
N ASP A 153 1.53 -14.46 -3.35
CA ASP A 153 0.65 -13.32 -3.57
C ASP A 153 1.00 -12.60 -4.88
N PRO A 154 0.40 -13.01 -6.00
CA PRO A 154 0.68 -12.46 -7.33
C PRO A 154 0.20 -11.01 -7.51
N SER A 155 -0.54 -10.45 -6.54
CA SER A 155 -1.00 -9.07 -6.56
C SER A 155 0.05 -8.08 -6.02
N VAL A 156 1.11 -8.59 -5.39
CA VAL A 156 2.20 -7.80 -4.81
C VAL A 156 3.28 -7.51 -5.86
N GLU A 157 3.64 -6.25 -6.00
CA GLU A 157 4.78 -5.82 -6.82
C GLU A 157 5.96 -5.51 -5.91
N VAL A 158 7.14 -6.09 -6.18
CA VAL A 158 8.34 -5.92 -5.34
C VAL A 158 9.46 -5.25 -6.13
N HIS A 159 9.92 -4.09 -5.64
CA HIS A 159 11.05 -3.34 -6.17
C HIS A 159 12.10 -3.16 -5.08
N LYS A 160 13.39 -3.25 -5.45
CA LYS A 160 14.47 -2.91 -4.52
C LYS A 160 14.52 -1.40 -4.30
N GLU A 161 14.72 -0.97 -3.06
CA GLU A 161 14.83 0.44 -2.70
C GLU A 161 16.02 0.65 -1.75
N VAL A 162 16.64 1.82 -1.83
CA VAL A 162 17.70 2.24 -0.92
C VAL A 162 17.30 3.60 -0.34
N SER A 163 17.20 3.67 0.98
CA SER A 163 16.97 4.91 1.73
C SER A 163 18.28 5.34 2.41
N GLN A 164 18.56 6.64 2.39
CA GLN A 164 19.72 7.17 3.11
C GLN A 164 19.58 7.03 4.63
N ALA A 165 18.34 7.04 5.12
CA ALA A 165 18.03 6.95 6.55
C ALA A 165 17.83 5.51 7.05
N LEU A 166 17.31 4.59 6.21
CA LEU A 166 16.92 3.24 6.59
C LEU A 166 17.78 2.13 5.94
N GLY A 167 18.69 2.49 5.03
CA GLY A 167 19.53 1.53 4.32
C GLY A 167 18.80 0.84 3.16
N SER A 168 19.18 -0.41 2.89
CA SER A 168 18.59 -1.22 1.82
C SER A 168 17.27 -1.85 2.26
N GLY A 169 16.29 -1.88 1.38
CA GLY A 169 14.95 -2.41 1.62
C GLY A 169 14.19 -2.64 0.32
N PHE A 170 12.88 -2.63 0.43
CA PHE A 170 11.97 -2.91 -0.68
C PHE A 170 10.87 -1.85 -0.75
N ARG A 171 10.51 -1.46 -1.97
CA ARG A 171 9.28 -0.73 -2.30
C ARG A 171 8.28 -1.75 -2.79
N ILE A 172 7.18 -1.91 -2.05
CA ILE A 172 6.20 -2.95 -2.34
C ILE A 172 4.87 -2.29 -2.70
N GLY A 173 4.29 -2.74 -3.81
CA GLY A 173 2.96 -2.35 -4.27
C GLY A 173 1.91 -3.27 -3.69
N TYR A 174 0.81 -2.68 -3.19
CA TYR A 174 -0.30 -3.36 -2.53
C TYR A 174 -1.64 -2.96 -3.13
N LEU A 175 -2.64 -3.82 -3.01
CA LEU A 175 -4.03 -3.53 -3.40
C LEU A 175 -4.69 -2.44 -2.53
N GLY A 176 -4.12 -2.17 -1.36
CA GLY A 176 -4.61 -1.15 -0.44
C GLY A 176 -3.92 -1.20 0.92
N PRO A 177 -4.29 -0.28 1.84
CA PRO A 177 -3.64 -0.19 3.16
C PRO A 177 -3.80 -1.46 4.01
N LEU A 178 -4.98 -2.09 3.98
CA LEU A 178 -5.23 -3.33 4.71
C LEU A 178 -4.34 -4.48 4.20
N HIS A 179 -4.16 -4.59 2.87
CA HIS A 179 -3.26 -5.57 2.28
C HIS A 179 -1.82 -5.35 2.75
N MET A 180 -1.37 -4.09 2.82
CA MET A 180 -0.06 -3.71 3.37
C MET A 180 0.10 -4.14 4.84
N GLU A 181 -0.93 -3.97 5.67
CA GLU A 181 -0.91 -4.39 7.07
C GLU A 181 -0.82 -5.91 7.22
N VAL A 182 -1.64 -6.64 6.49
CA VAL A 182 -1.63 -8.11 6.48
C VAL A 182 -0.29 -8.64 6.00
N PHE A 183 0.29 -8.05 4.95
CA PHE A 183 1.60 -8.46 4.45
C PHE A 183 2.70 -8.24 5.49
N GLN A 184 2.70 -7.10 6.21
CA GLN A 184 3.64 -6.83 7.30
C GLN A 184 3.47 -7.81 8.48
N GLN A 185 2.22 -8.09 8.86
CA GLN A 185 1.93 -9.04 9.92
C GLN A 185 2.41 -10.44 9.55
N ARG A 186 2.18 -10.88 8.31
CA ARG A 186 2.67 -12.17 7.83
C ARG A 186 4.20 -12.27 7.80
N LEU A 187 4.92 -11.19 7.44
CA LEU A 187 6.38 -11.15 7.53
C LEU A 187 6.85 -11.44 8.96
N GLN A 188 6.18 -10.85 9.94
CA GLN A 188 6.55 -11.05 11.35
C GLN A 188 6.11 -12.42 11.87
N ASP A 189 4.88 -12.86 11.61
CA ASP A 189 4.31 -14.09 12.18
C ASP A 189 4.85 -15.36 11.51
N GLU A 190 5.06 -15.36 10.18
CA GLU A 190 5.50 -16.52 9.43
C GLU A 190 7.03 -16.61 9.29
N HIS A 191 7.73 -15.46 9.29
CA HIS A 191 9.18 -15.41 9.03
C HIS A 191 9.99 -14.79 10.17
N GLY A 192 9.34 -14.21 11.19
CA GLY A 192 10.02 -13.57 12.32
C GLY A 192 10.70 -12.23 11.99
N GLU A 193 10.47 -11.68 10.80
CA GLU A 193 11.12 -10.47 10.31
C GLU A 193 10.42 -9.22 10.83
N ALA A 194 11.11 -8.46 11.68
CA ALA A 194 10.64 -7.16 12.14
C ALA A 194 11.00 -6.07 11.12
N VAL A 195 10.01 -5.31 10.66
CA VAL A 195 10.20 -4.34 9.60
C VAL A 195 9.79 -2.92 10.00
N VAL A 196 10.47 -1.94 9.43
CA VAL A 196 10.06 -0.53 9.42
C VAL A 196 9.33 -0.26 8.11
N ALA A 197 8.04 0.05 8.20
CA ALA A 197 7.23 0.36 7.04
C ALA A 197 7.06 1.87 6.89
N THR A 198 7.24 2.40 5.67
CA THR A 198 6.90 3.79 5.37
C THR A 198 5.39 3.94 5.16
N ALA A 199 4.89 5.17 5.29
CA ALA A 199 3.47 5.43 5.02
C ALA A 199 3.09 5.03 3.58
N PRO A 200 1.87 4.49 3.36
CA PRO A 200 1.40 4.16 2.03
C PRO A 200 1.36 5.41 1.14
N PHE A 201 1.84 5.25 -0.07
CA PHE A 201 1.87 6.28 -1.10
C PHE A 201 1.13 5.79 -2.34
N VAL A 202 0.16 6.56 -2.79
CA VAL A 202 -0.53 6.30 -4.06
C VAL A 202 0.30 6.92 -5.19
N PRO A 203 0.67 6.15 -6.22
CA PRO A 203 1.44 6.66 -7.34
C PRO A 203 0.76 7.85 -8.01
N VAL A 204 1.57 8.79 -8.46
CA VAL A 204 1.11 9.95 -9.23
C VAL A 204 1.91 10.06 -10.51
N ALA A 205 1.32 10.55 -11.58
CA ALA A 205 2.03 10.82 -12.80
C ALA A 205 2.49 12.28 -12.87
N VAL A 206 3.67 12.50 -13.43
CA VAL A 206 4.21 13.83 -13.70
C VAL A 206 4.43 13.96 -15.19
N GLU A 207 3.76 14.92 -15.81
CA GLU A 207 3.91 15.21 -17.22
C GLU A 207 4.72 16.48 -17.46
N SER A 208 5.66 16.39 -18.39
CA SER A 208 6.47 17.49 -18.84
C SER A 208 6.51 17.54 -20.35
N SER A 209 6.40 18.75 -20.93
CA SER A 209 6.56 18.94 -22.38
C SER A 209 7.90 18.47 -22.96
N LYS A 210 8.95 18.34 -22.10
CA LYS A 210 10.29 17.95 -22.51
C LYS A 210 10.62 16.47 -22.26
N ARG A 211 10.04 15.85 -21.20
CA ARG A 211 10.39 14.49 -20.76
C ARG A 211 9.26 13.48 -20.95
N GLY A 212 8.08 13.94 -21.36
CA GLY A 212 6.89 13.10 -21.44
C GLY A 212 6.30 12.81 -20.05
N ARG A 213 5.65 11.67 -19.92
CA ARG A 213 5.00 11.19 -18.69
C ARG A 213 5.94 10.27 -17.91
N GLU A 214 6.01 10.47 -16.61
CA GLU A 214 6.75 9.65 -15.64
C GLU A 214 5.86 9.33 -14.44
N ASP A 215 5.74 8.05 -14.11
CA ASP A 215 4.98 7.59 -12.94
C ASP A 215 5.91 7.56 -11.71
N ILE A 216 5.50 8.25 -10.66
CA ILE A 216 6.25 8.37 -9.41
C ILE A 216 5.70 7.36 -8.41
N LEU A 217 6.50 6.38 -8.01
CA LEU A 217 6.14 5.31 -7.08
C LEU A 217 6.59 5.58 -5.63
N SER A 218 7.40 6.62 -5.41
CA SER A 218 7.96 6.96 -4.09
C SER A 218 7.90 8.46 -3.84
N PRO A 219 7.54 8.92 -2.62
CA PRO A 219 7.62 10.33 -2.27
C PRO A 219 9.03 10.92 -2.43
N ALA A 220 10.07 10.11 -2.21
CA ALA A 220 11.46 10.55 -2.37
C ALA A 220 11.81 10.86 -3.84
N ALA A 221 11.17 10.20 -4.81
CA ALA A 221 11.35 10.44 -6.23
C ALA A 221 10.56 11.65 -6.76
N PHE A 222 9.58 12.15 -5.97
CA PHE A 222 8.77 13.28 -6.40
C PHE A 222 9.61 14.56 -6.53
N PRO A 223 9.48 15.33 -7.64
CA PRO A 223 10.31 16.50 -7.89
C PRO A 223 10.09 17.60 -6.84
N HIS A 224 11.20 18.20 -6.35
CA HIS A 224 11.14 19.33 -5.42
C HIS A 224 10.52 20.60 -6.03
N ASN A 225 10.63 20.75 -7.36
CA ASN A 225 10.07 21.89 -8.09
C ASN A 225 9.11 21.38 -9.17
N THR A 226 7.85 21.72 -9.01
CA THR A 226 6.78 21.35 -9.95
C THR A 226 6.43 22.46 -10.96
N ARG A 227 7.24 23.51 -11.07
CA ARG A 227 6.99 24.58 -12.04
C ARG A 227 7.13 24.07 -13.47
N GLY A 228 6.10 24.26 -14.29
CA GLY A 228 6.06 23.77 -15.68
C GLY A 228 5.86 22.26 -15.82
N LEU A 229 5.46 21.60 -14.73
CA LEU A 229 5.04 20.20 -14.71
C LEU A 229 3.55 20.14 -14.40
N THR A 230 2.86 19.23 -15.07
CA THR A 230 1.49 18.84 -14.71
C THR A 230 1.57 17.59 -13.85
N VAL A 231 1.06 17.67 -12.63
CA VAL A 231 0.98 16.51 -11.74
C VAL A 231 -0.42 15.96 -11.82
N LEU A 232 -0.55 14.67 -12.15
CA LEU A 232 -1.82 13.95 -12.25
C LEU A 232 -1.94 13.01 -11.05
N GLU A 233 -3.01 13.16 -10.27
CA GLU A 233 -3.36 12.23 -9.20
C GLU A 233 -4.45 11.27 -9.67
N PRO A 234 -4.38 9.96 -9.39
CA PRO A 234 -5.45 9.03 -9.69
C PRO A 234 -6.67 9.33 -8.83
N THR A 235 -7.85 9.16 -9.45
CA THR A 235 -9.15 9.36 -8.81
C THR A 235 -9.94 8.05 -8.76
N MET A 236 -10.77 7.94 -7.73
CA MET A 236 -11.69 6.85 -7.52
C MET A 236 -13.11 7.38 -7.48
N LEU A 237 -14.05 6.68 -8.09
CA LEU A 237 -15.46 6.92 -7.95
C LEU A 237 -15.97 6.18 -6.72
N ALA A 238 -16.17 6.91 -5.64
CA ALA A 238 -16.67 6.39 -4.38
C ALA A 238 -18.20 6.40 -4.37
N THR A 239 -18.81 5.25 -4.12
CA THR A 239 -20.25 5.08 -3.96
C THR A 239 -20.57 4.91 -2.49
N LEU A 240 -21.33 5.84 -1.94
CA LEU A 240 -21.73 5.88 -0.53
C LEU A 240 -23.24 5.76 -0.42
N MET A 241 -23.71 4.90 0.49
CA MET A 241 -25.12 4.80 0.82
C MET A 241 -25.28 4.94 2.32
N CYS A 242 -26.08 5.89 2.77
CA CYS A 242 -26.31 6.12 4.21
C CYS A 242 -27.74 6.56 4.49
N PRO A 243 -28.19 6.51 5.77
CA PRO A 243 -29.43 7.10 6.21
C PRO A 243 -29.46 8.61 5.97
N GLU A 244 -30.64 9.18 5.73
CA GLU A 244 -30.84 10.59 5.36
C GLU A 244 -30.30 11.55 6.45
N ASP A 245 -30.42 11.19 7.72
CA ASP A 245 -29.91 11.98 8.86
C ASP A 245 -28.38 12.07 8.92
N LYS A 246 -27.64 11.21 8.21
CA LYS A 246 -26.17 11.17 8.16
C LYS A 246 -25.57 11.81 6.91
N VAL A 247 -26.39 12.14 5.92
CA VAL A 247 -25.96 12.66 4.61
C VAL A 247 -25.07 13.90 4.76
N GLY A 248 -25.47 14.89 5.56
CA GLY A 248 -24.71 16.12 5.74
C GLY A 248 -23.29 15.90 6.26
N GLY A 249 -23.10 14.96 7.20
CA GLY A 249 -21.80 14.62 7.75
C GLY A 249 -20.88 13.91 6.73
N ILE A 250 -21.46 13.08 5.88
CA ILE A 250 -20.72 12.37 4.82
C ILE A 250 -20.34 13.33 3.68
N ILE A 251 -21.25 14.22 3.25
CA ILE A 251 -20.94 15.24 2.22
C ILE A 251 -19.81 16.15 2.71
N ALA A 252 -19.88 16.63 3.96
CA ALA A 252 -18.81 17.44 4.53
C ALA A 252 -17.46 16.71 4.53
N LEU A 253 -17.44 15.42 4.89
CA LEU A 253 -16.24 14.61 4.83
C LEU A 253 -15.67 14.52 3.42
N CYS A 254 -16.51 14.23 2.42
CA CYS A 254 -16.07 14.13 1.03
C CYS A 254 -15.44 15.45 0.54
N HIS A 255 -16.05 16.60 0.85
CA HIS A 255 -15.49 17.91 0.51
C HIS A 255 -14.21 18.23 1.26
N GLU A 256 -14.11 17.90 2.55
CA GLU A 256 -12.86 18.01 3.33
C GLU A 256 -11.72 17.21 2.69
N ARG A 257 -12.04 16.10 2.01
CA ARG A 257 -11.11 15.21 1.30
C ARG A 257 -11.01 15.52 -0.21
N ARG A 258 -11.33 16.72 -0.62
CA ARG A 258 -11.24 17.19 -2.01
C ARG A 258 -12.14 16.42 -3.00
N GLY A 259 -13.21 15.81 -2.47
CA GLY A 259 -14.17 15.06 -3.28
C GLY A 259 -15.10 15.99 -4.06
N GLU A 260 -15.40 15.61 -5.30
CA GLU A 260 -16.35 16.25 -6.16
C GLU A 260 -17.60 15.37 -6.28
N GLN A 261 -18.77 15.97 -6.02
CA GLN A 261 -20.02 15.22 -6.05
C GLN A 261 -20.47 14.97 -7.49
N VAL A 262 -20.64 13.69 -7.84
CA VAL A 262 -21.08 13.26 -9.18
C VAL A 262 -22.57 12.95 -9.19
N GLU A 263 -23.07 12.27 -8.15
CA GLU A 263 -24.49 11.86 -8.06
C GLU A 263 -25.00 12.00 -6.62
N HIS A 264 -26.27 12.36 -6.51
CA HIS A 264 -27.01 12.38 -5.25
C HIS A 264 -28.44 11.95 -5.51
N ARG A 265 -28.85 10.81 -4.98
CA ARG A 265 -30.17 10.24 -5.23
C ARG A 265 -30.77 9.67 -3.95
N ALA A 266 -31.99 10.10 -3.65
CA ALA A 266 -32.78 9.47 -2.59
C ALA A 266 -33.26 8.07 -3.01
N LEU A 267 -33.20 7.14 -2.05
CA LEU A 267 -33.64 5.77 -2.23
C LEU A 267 -34.82 5.46 -1.31
N PRO A 268 -35.66 4.45 -1.61
CA PRO A 268 -36.68 3.97 -0.71
C PRO A 268 -36.10 3.61 0.67
N GLY A 269 -36.88 3.86 1.75
CA GLY A 269 -36.48 3.52 3.12
C GLY A 269 -35.58 4.54 3.81
N ALA A 270 -35.75 5.84 3.52
CA ALA A 270 -35.00 6.97 4.10
C ALA A 270 -33.48 6.79 3.96
N ARG A 271 -33.01 6.34 2.82
CA ARG A 271 -31.60 6.18 2.45
C ARG A 271 -31.25 7.08 1.28
N THR A 272 -29.99 7.47 1.23
CA THR A 272 -29.44 8.28 0.13
C THR A 272 -28.24 7.60 -0.45
N LEU A 273 -28.19 7.52 -1.78
CA LEU A 273 -27.01 7.13 -2.53
C LEU A 273 -26.30 8.39 -3.03
N MET A 274 -25.00 8.42 -2.79
CA MET A 274 -24.14 9.51 -3.24
C MET A 274 -22.94 8.91 -3.97
N ARG A 275 -22.51 9.57 -5.04
CA ARG A 275 -21.25 9.25 -5.71
C ARG A 275 -20.34 10.47 -5.70
N PHE A 276 -19.11 10.25 -5.34
CA PHE A 276 -18.06 11.26 -5.30
C PHE A 276 -16.84 10.79 -6.05
N GLU A 277 -16.29 11.67 -6.87
CA GLU A 277 -14.92 11.51 -7.36
C GLU A 277 -13.95 11.98 -6.27
N LEU A 278 -13.14 11.06 -5.75
CA LEU A 278 -12.19 11.30 -4.68
C LEU A 278 -10.77 10.96 -5.13
N PRO A 279 -9.75 11.73 -4.72
CA PRO A 279 -8.36 11.32 -4.92
C PRO A 279 -8.09 9.98 -4.23
N ALA A 280 -7.44 9.05 -4.93
CA ALA A 280 -7.12 7.74 -4.37
C ALA A 280 -6.24 7.84 -3.10
N ALA A 281 -5.38 8.86 -3.02
CA ALA A 281 -4.56 9.12 -1.85
C ALA A 281 -5.35 9.42 -0.57
N GLU A 282 -6.56 9.98 -0.68
CA GLU A 282 -7.42 10.24 0.48
C GLU A 282 -8.09 8.96 0.99
N LEU A 283 -8.40 8.02 0.09
CA LEU A 283 -8.95 6.71 0.45
C LEU A 283 -7.92 5.81 1.12
N ALA A 284 -6.64 5.95 0.75
CA ALA A 284 -5.53 5.21 1.35
C ALA A 284 -5.19 5.66 2.79
N ARG A 285 -5.89 6.65 3.33
CA ARG A 285 -5.76 7.15 4.71
C ARG A 285 -6.92 6.61 5.57
N ASP A 286 -7.37 7.44 6.50
CA ASP A 286 -8.43 7.17 7.49
C ASP A 286 -9.86 7.45 6.98
N PHE A 287 -10.06 7.60 5.66
CA PHE A 287 -11.37 7.99 5.09
C PHE A 287 -12.48 7.01 5.45
N ILE A 288 -12.23 5.71 5.29
CA ILE A 288 -13.22 4.66 5.57
C ILE A 288 -13.63 4.67 7.04
N ASP A 289 -12.67 4.84 7.94
CA ASP A 289 -12.94 4.90 9.39
C ASP A 289 -13.73 6.15 9.75
N GLN A 290 -13.47 7.26 9.09
CA GLN A 290 -14.27 8.48 9.27
C GLN A 290 -15.68 8.35 8.70
N VAL A 291 -15.87 7.67 7.56
CA VAL A 291 -17.20 7.34 7.02
C VAL A 291 -17.99 6.51 8.05
N LYS A 292 -17.37 5.44 8.59
CA LYS A 292 -17.99 4.62 9.63
C LYS A 292 -18.34 5.42 10.87
N SER A 293 -17.42 6.24 11.36
CA SER A 293 -17.62 7.07 12.56
C SER A 293 -18.74 8.09 12.37
N ARG A 294 -18.72 8.87 11.26
CA ARG A 294 -19.73 9.92 10.99
C ARG A 294 -21.12 9.35 10.69
N SER A 295 -21.18 8.11 10.18
CA SER A 295 -22.43 7.41 9.91
C SER A 295 -22.91 6.53 11.07
N SER A 296 -22.17 6.46 12.18
CA SER A 296 -22.42 5.52 13.28
C SER A 296 -22.46 4.04 12.80
N GLY A 297 -21.67 3.72 11.77
CA GLY A 297 -21.59 2.39 11.16
C GLY A 297 -22.70 2.05 10.14
N TYR A 298 -23.62 2.97 9.88
CA TYR A 298 -24.75 2.71 8.97
C TYR A 298 -24.48 3.00 7.50
N ALA A 299 -23.34 3.62 7.13
CA ALA A 299 -23.00 3.83 5.73
C ALA A 299 -22.35 2.58 5.14
N SER A 300 -22.78 2.21 3.93
CA SER A 300 -22.02 1.36 3.05
C SER A 300 -21.13 2.20 2.15
N PHE A 301 -19.97 1.65 1.82
CA PHE A 301 -18.96 2.30 1.02
C PHE A 301 -18.36 1.32 0.03
N ASP A 302 -18.28 1.74 -1.22
CA ASP A 302 -17.63 1.03 -2.31
C ASP A 302 -16.88 2.03 -3.18
N TYR A 303 -15.85 1.60 -3.91
CA TYR A 303 -15.10 2.47 -4.79
C TYR A 303 -14.51 1.71 -5.99
N GLU A 304 -14.38 2.41 -7.10
CA GLU A 304 -13.80 1.89 -8.33
C GLU A 304 -12.83 2.93 -8.95
N PRO A 305 -11.79 2.50 -9.68
CA PRO A 305 -10.92 3.42 -10.41
C PRO A 305 -11.73 4.25 -11.40
N HIS A 306 -11.53 5.58 -11.40
CA HIS A 306 -12.29 6.49 -12.27
C HIS A 306 -11.41 7.12 -13.34
N GLY A 307 -10.23 7.61 -12.98
CA GLY A 307 -9.33 8.28 -13.91
C GLY A 307 -8.17 8.97 -13.19
N GLU A 308 -7.71 10.03 -13.80
CA GLU A 308 -6.65 10.89 -13.27
C GLU A 308 -7.07 12.35 -13.42
N ARG A 309 -6.70 13.20 -12.48
CA ARG A 309 -6.94 14.63 -12.57
C ARG A 309 -5.70 15.45 -12.22
N PRO A 310 -5.53 16.66 -12.78
CA PRO A 310 -4.49 17.58 -12.36
C PRO A 310 -4.65 17.99 -10.90
N ALA A 311 -3.54 17.97 -10.14
CA ALA A 311 -3.56 18.31 -8.73
C ALA A 311 -2.32 19.12 -8.31
N ASP A 312 -2.53 20.06 -7.38
CA ASP A 312 -1.50 20.91 -6.81
C ASP A 312 -0.77 20.18 -5.67
N LEU A 313 -0.03 19.14 -6.03
CA LEU A 313 0.76 18.36 -5.08
C LEU A 313 2.14 18.96 -4.88
N ALA A 314 2.69 18.72 -3.70
CA ALA A 314 4.04 19.13 -3.34
C ALA A 314 4.71 18.07 -2.45
N ARG A 315 6.02 17.93 -2.62
CA ARG A 315 6.83 17.13 -1.71
C ARG A 315 7.07 17.90 -0.41
N LEU A 316 6.70 17.27 0.69
CA LEU A 316 6.96 17.74 2.04
C LEU A 316 8.16 16.98 2.58
N ASP A 317 9.27 17.66 2.72
CA ASP A 317 10.50 17.11 3.30
C ASP A 317 10.58 17.41 4.79
N ILE A 318 11.04 16.43 5.56
CA ILE A 318 11.32 16.60 6.98
C ILE A 318 12.84 16.72 7.16
N LEU A 319 13.25 17.83 7.77
CA LEU A 319 14.66 18.15 7.99
C LEU A 319 14.99 18.06 9.47
N VAL A 320 16.06 17.33 9.78
CA VAL A 320 16.63 17.25 11.13
C VAL A 320 17.99 17.98 11.11
N ASN A 321 18.09 19.10 11.81
CA ASN A 321 19.23 20.01 11.77
C ASN A 321 19.64 20.49 10.37
N GLY A 322 18.70 20.55 9.43
CA GLY A 322 18.92 20.96 8.06
C GLY A 322 19.20 19.83 7.07
N GLU A 323 19.37 18.60 7.53
CA GLU A 323 19.51 17.42 6.68
C GLU A 323 18.15 16.76 6.45
N SER A 324 17.83 16.44 5.20
CA SER A 324 16.55 15.80 4.83
C SER A 324 16.57 14.32 5.18
N VAL A 325 15.47 13.84 5.77
CA VAL A 325 15.23 12.42 6.05
C VAL A 325 14.26 11.88 5.00
N ASP A 326 14.78 11.18 4.02
CA ASP A 326 14.05 10.67 2.85
C ASP A 326 12.89 9.74 3.21
N ALA A 327 13.06 8.87 4.21
CA ALA A 327 12.03 7.95 4.71
C ALA A 327 10.78 8.67 5.28
N LEU A 328 10.92 9.95 5.68
CA LEU A 328 9.84 10.77 6.20
C LEU A 328 9.23 11.70 5.14
N ALA A 329 9.75 11.70 3.91
CA ALA A 329 9.19 12.49 2.83
C ALA A 329 7.75 12.06 2.52
N ARG A 330 6.87 13.03 2.26
CA ARG A 330 5.48 12.79 1.87
C ARG A 330 5.09 13.67 0.70
N VAL A 331 4.21 13.19 -0.16
CA VAL A 331 3.54 14.02 -1.15
C VAL A 331 2.18 14.41 -0.58
N VAL A 332 1.91 15.70 -0.56
CA VAL A 332 0.68 16.27 0.02
C VAL A 332 0.14 17.38 -0.89
N HIS A 333 -1.15 17.65 -0.80
CA HIS A 333 -1.69 18.82 -1.45
C HIS A 333 -1.12 20.10 -0.83
N LYS A 334 -0.77 21.12 -1.65
CA LYS A 334 -0.09 22.36 -1.19
C LYS A 334 -0.83 23.05 -0.05
N ASN A 335 -2.19 23.03 -0.07
CA ASN A 335 -3.00 23.65 0.97
C ASN A 335 -2.84 22.96 2.33
N GLU A 336 -2.58 21.65 2.33
CA GLU A 336 -2.42 20.84 3.55
C GLU A 336 -0.98 20.79 4.06
N ALA A 337 0.00 21.17 3.25
CA ALA A 337 1.42 21.00 3.53
C ALA A 337 1.83 21.59 4.90
N ARG A 338 1.28 22.75 5.28
CA ARG A 338 1.57 23.36 6.58
C ARG A 338 1.01 22.56 7.75
N ALA A 339 -0.22 22.10 7.64
CA ALA A 339 -0.87 21.31 8.69
C ALA A 339 -0.20 19.94 8.85
N ALA A 340 0.07 19.26 7.74
CA ALA A 340 0.79 17.99 7.71
C ALA A 340 2.22 18.14 8.28
N GLY A 341 2.95 19.17 7.87
CA GLY A 341 4.29 19.47 8.37
C GLY A 341 4.29 19.71 9.87
N LYS A 342 3.32 20.49 10.39
CA LYS A 342 3.20 20.76 11.84
C LYS A 342 2.94 19.47 12.63
N ARG A 343 2.05 18.60 12.16
CA ARG A 343 1.79 17.30 12.81
C ARG A 343 3.06 16.43 12.86
N MET A 344 3.77 16.31 11.72
CA MET A 344 4.98 15.49 11.62
C MET A 344 6.09 15.96 12.56
N VAL A 345 6.43 17.28 12.57
CA VAL A 345 7.50 17.77 13.42
C VAL A 345 7.14 17.75 14.91
N ALA A 346 5.86 17.93 15.25
CA ALA A 346 5.37 17.78 16.63
C ALA A 346 5.56 16.33 17.11
N ARG A 347 5.18 15.36 16.29
CA ARG A 347 5.30 13.95 16.60
C ARG A 347 6.77 13.50 16.72
N LEU A 348 7.64 13.91 15.78
CA LEU A 348 9.07 13.66 15.88
C LEU A 348 9.64 14.20 17.19
N LYS A 349 9.20 15.37 17.64
CA LYS A 349 9.61 15.94 18.92
C LYS A 349 9.20 15.11 20.13
N GLU A 350 8.07 14.45 20.08
CA GLU A 350 7.57 13.57 21.16
C GLU A 350 8.37 12.27 21.24
N VAL A 351 8.70 11.71 20.08
CA VAL A 351 9.37 10.40 19.99
C VAL A 351 10.89 10.50 20.15
N MET A 352 11.51 11.56 19.60
CA MET A 352 12.95 11.72 19.68
C MET A 352 13.43 12.11 21.08
N ALA A 353 14.39 11.34 21.61
CA ALA A 353 15.01 11.65 22.88
C ALA A 353 15.83 12.95 22.83
N ARG A 354 15.87 13.67 23.95
CA ARG A 354 16.73 14.85 24.09
C ARG A 354 18.20 14.46 23.93
N GLN A 355 18.92 15.29 23.17
CA GLN A 355 20.35 15.13 22.94
C GLN A 355 21.17 16.12 23.76
N GLN A 356 22.50 16.03 23.73
CA GLN A 356 23.39 16.98 24.41
C GLN A 356 23.38 18.37 23.80
N PHE A 357 22.90 18.50 22.57
CA PHE A 357 22.71 19.76 21.86
C PHE A 357 21.26 19.91 21.37
N GLU A 358 20.89 21.10 20.95
CA GLU A 358 19.57 21.42 20.43
C GLU A 358 19.36 20.80 19.05
N VAL A 359 18.26 20.08 18.87
CA VAL A 359 17.86 19.50 17.59
C VAL A 359 16.74 20.33 16.99
N GLN A 360 16.94 20.80 15.77
CA GLN A 360 15.92 21.52 15.01
C GLN A 360 15.20 20.55 14.08
N LEU A 361 13.90 20.48 14.23
CA LEU A 361 13.00 19.73 13.36
C LEU A 361 12.27 20.74 12.48
N GLN A 362 12.33 20.53 11.17
CA GLN A 362 11.68 21.43 10.21
C GLN A 362 10.93 20.60 9.18
N ALA A 363 9.79 21.13 8.73
CA ALA A 363 9.09 20.61 7.56
C ALA A 363 9.21 21.67 6.46
N ALA A 364 9.59 21.27 5.26
CA ALA A 364 9.83 22.17 4.14
C ALA A 364 9.12 21.69 2.87
N VAL A 365 8.70 22.63 2.04
CA VAL A 365 8.23 22.40 0.68
C VAL A 365 9.18 23.14 -0.27
N GLY A 366 10.00 22.38 -0.98
CA GLY A 366 11.13 22.93 -1.70
C GLY A 366 12.07 23.70 -0.75
N SER A 367 12.32 24.99 -1.01
CA SER A 367 13.16 25.83 -0.13
C SER A 367 12.40 26.49 1.02
N LYS A 368 11.05 26.41 1.06
CA LYS A 368 10.22 27.11 2.04
C LYS A 368 9.94 26.23 3.26
N ILE A 369 10.37 26.66 4.45
CA ILE A 369 10.02 26.02 5.71
C ILE A 369 8.57 26.36 6.05
N VAL A 370 7.71 25.31 6.21
CA VAL A 370 6.28 25.45 6.50
C VAL A 370 5.95 25.21 7.98
N ALA A 371 6.78 24.42 8.68
CA ALA A 371 6.65 24.21 10.13
C ALA A 371 8.03 23.98 10.76
N ARG A 372 8.14 24.29 12.06
CA ARG A 372 9.38 24.13 12.83
C ARG A 372 9.07 23.79 14.27
N GLU A 373 9.83 22.83 14.81
CA GLU A 373 9.88 22.49 16.23
C GLU A 373 11.34 22.36 16.69
N THR A 374 11.55 22.43 18.00
CA THR A 374 12.90 22.36 18.57
C THR A 374 12.90 21.43 19.78
N ILE A 375 13.80 20.45 19.77
CA ILE A 375 14.09 19.61 20.92
C ILE A 375 15.21 20.26 21.72
N LYS A 376 14.90 20.69 22.93
CA LYS A 376 15.89 21.33 23.82
C LYS A 376 16.95 20.34 24.27
N SER A 377 18.21 20.76 24.26
CA SER A 377 19.32 19.94 24.77
C SER A 377 19.22 19.63 26.26
N PHE A 378 19.83 18.52 26.70
CA PHE A 378 20.11 18.33 28.13
C PHE A 378 20.91 19.51 28.68
N ARG A 379 20.49 20.06 29.80
CA ARG A 379 21.24 21.08 30.55
C ARG A 379 21.89 20.43 31.78
N LYS A 380 23.20 20.30 31.78
CA LYS A 380 23.93 20.07 33.01
C LYS A 380 23.90 21.36 33.84
N ASN A 381 23.53 21.28 35.10
CA ASN A 381 23.53 22.43 35.98
C ASN A 381 25.01 22.79 36.32
N VAL A 382 25.65 23.59 35.45
CA VAL A 382 27.04 24.01 35.63
C VAL A 382 27.18 25.01 36.78
N LEU A 383 26.08 25.54 37.30
CA LEU A 383 26.04 26.50 38.39
C LEU A 383 25.88 25.85 39.77
N ALA A 384 25.60 24.55 39.84
CA ALA A 384 25.37 23.81 41.10
C ALA A 384 26.55 23.87 42.07
N LYS A 385 27.80 24.06 41.55
CA LYS A 385 29.02 24.16 42.34
C LYS A 385 29.48 25.62 42.53
N CYS A 386 28.71 26.61 42.09
CA CYS A 386 29.03 28.01 42.25
C CYS A 386 28.38 28.55 43.51
N TYR A 387 29.07 28.42 44.62
CA TYR A 387 28.70 29.06 45.89
C TYR A 387 29.11 30.54 45.84
N GLY A 388 28.18 31.46 46.14
CA GLY A 388 28.42 32.88 46.21
C GLY A 388 27.86 33.71 45.05
N GLY A 389 27.82 35.02 45.25
CA GLY A 389 27.14 36.00 44.37
C GLY A 389 27.91 36.45 43.12
N ASP A 390 28.99 35.75 42.69
CA ASP A 390 29.78 36.13 41.52
C ASP A 390 28.98 35.90 40.22
N VAL A 391 28.29 36.93 39.81
CA VAL A 391 27.48 36.98 38.57
C VAL A 391 28.37 36.81 37.33
N THR A 392 29.58 37.33 37.33
CA THR A 392 30.52 37.31 36.19
C THR A 392 30.99 35.87 35.92
N ARG A 393 31.34 35.13 36.96
CA ARG A 393 31.73 33.72 36.87
C ARG A 393 30.59 32.82 36.39
N LYS A 394 29.39 33.06 36.90
CA LYS A 394 28.16 32.34 36.45
C LYS A 394 27.90 32.58 34.98
N ARG A 395 28.04 33.83 34.50
CA ARG A 395 27.85 34.20 33.11
C ARG A 395 28.90 33.53 32.20
N LYS A 396 30.18 33.56 32.54
CA LYS A 396 31.26 32.90 31.77
C LYS A 396 31.05 31.37 31.67
N LEU A 397 30.57 30.70 32.73
CA LEU A 397 30.29 29.27 32.68
C LEU A 397 29.13 28.95 31.76
N LEU A 398 28.07 29.76 31.75
CA LEU A 398 26.94 29.62 30.84
C LEU A 398 27.34 29.88 29.39
N GLU A 399 28.19 30.88 29.14
CA GLU A 399 28.72 31.16 27.80
C GLU A 399 29.62 30.03 27.28
N LYS A 400 30.54 29.49 28.08
CA LYS A 400 31.32 28.29 27.74
C LYS A 400 30.43 27.07 27.43
N GLN A 401 29.36 26.85 28.20
CA GLN A 401 28.41 25.78 27.94
C GLN A 401 27.69 26.01 26.60
N LYS A 402 27.29 27.24 26.29
CA LYS A 402 26.65 27.64 25.04
C LYS A 402 27.57 27.43 23.84
N GLU A 403 28.83 27.85 23.95
CA GLU A 403 29.84 27.64 22.90
C GLU A 403 30.17 26.18 22.67
N GLY A 404 30.36 25.39 23.75
CA GLY A 404 30.56 23.93 23.67
C GLY A 404 29.43 23.23 22.95
N LYS A 405 28.16 23.57 23.26
CA LYS A 405 26.99 23.04 22.58
C LYS A 405 26.93 23.45 21.10
N LYS A 406 27.30 24.71 20.77
CA LYS A 406 27.38 25.19 19.39
C LYS A 406 28.45 24.43 18.58
N ARG A 407 29.59 24.09 19.22
CA ARG A 407 30.66 23.31 18.61
C ARG A 407 30.21 21.85 18.39
N MET A 408 29.56 21.20 19.38
CA MET A 408 28.99 19.85 19.26
C MET A 408 27.96 19.77 18.13
N ARG A 409 27.12 20.80 17.96
CA ARG A 409 26.12 20.84 16.87
C ARG A 409 26.78 20.88 15.48
N ARG A 410 27.99 21.44 15.33
CA ARG A 410 28.72 21.49 14.04
C ARG A 410 29.40 20.18 13.68
N ILE A 411 29.72 19.36 14.67
CA ILE A 411 30.52 18.12 14.51
C ILE A 411 29.61 16.88 14.53
N GLY A 412 28.48 16.93 15.25
CA GLY A 412 27.60 15.78 15.41
C GLY A 412 26.67 15.63 14.19
N LYS A 413 26.86 14.59 13.39
CA LYS A 413 25.80 14.04 12.58
C LYS A 413 24.72 13.50 13.53
N ILE A 414 23.47 13.87 13.28
CA ILE A 414 22.34 13.26 13.98
C ILE A 414 21.79 12.22 13.03
N ASP A 415 22.07 10.98 13.35
CA ASP A 415 21.28 9.89 12.81
C ASP A 415 19.97 9.88 13.59
N VAL A 416 18.85 9.95 12.91
CA VAL A 416 17.54 9.71 13.54
C VAL A 416 17.53 8.22 13.91
N PRO A 417 17.40 7.87 15.20
CA PRO A 417 17.41 6.46 15.59
C PRO A 417 16.32 5.69 14.81
N SER A 418 16.64 4.50 14.33
CA SER A 418 15.69 3.63 13.63
C SER A 418 14.41 3.40 14.46
N ASP A 419 14.54 3.28 15.77
CA ASP A 419 13.45 3.18 16.74
C ASP A 419 12.52 4.43 16.73
N ALA A 420 13.09 5.63 16.59
CA ALA A 420 12.30 6.86 16.46
C ALA A 420 11.60 6.95 15.10
N LEU A 421 12.27 6.52 14.02
CA LEU A 421 11.65 6.41 12.69
C LEU A 421 10.50 5.41 12.72
N HIS A 422 10.74 4.22 13.29
CA HIS A 422 9.70 3.19 13.45
C HIS A 422 8.45 3.75 14.16
N ARG A 423 8.62 4.39 15.33
CA ARG A 423 7.48 4.96 16.10
C ARG A 423 6.74 6.08 15.35
N VAL A 424 7.46 6.92 14.58
CA VAL A 424 6.83 7.98 13.78
C VAL A 424 6.09 7.43 12.56
N LEU A 425 6.59 6.33 12.00
CA LEU A 425 6.00 5.69 10.81
C LEU A 425 4.90 4.69 11.17
N ALA A 426 4.99 4.02 12.32
CA ALA A 426 4.02 3.01 12.77
C ALA A 426 2.66 3.62 13.18
N ASP A 427 2.65 4.85 13.69
CA ASP A 427 1.41 5.54 14.06
C ASP A 427 0.83 6.28 12.85
N ARG A 428 -0.26 5.86 12.32
CA ARG A 428 -1.01 6.41 11.18
C ARG A 428 -1.97 7.53 11.56
#